data_23910d4539f1986ddb3016284307942b
#
_entry.id   23910d4539f1986ddb3016284307942b
#
_cell.length_a   1.000
_cell.length_b   1.000
_cell.length_c   1.000
_cell.angle_alpha   90.00
_cell.angle_beta   90.00
_cell.angle_gamma   90.00
#
_symmetry.space_group_name_H-M   'P 1'
#
loop_
_entity.id
_entity.type
_entity.pdbx_description
1 polymer ?
#
loop_
_entity_poly.entity_id
_entity_poly.type
_entity_poly.pdbx_seq_one_letter_code
_entity_poly.pdbx_strand_id
1 'polypeptide(L)'
;MDCWDSLGGIVGASYTGQVTISDCWFGGEIVVNSIQAPVGGIIGYGKGVSMVNCLVATKEIGNDGWENTYWLGYVVDKDAKNCFWPNDAKYNSNVANAQSGNSAGTAVDDFMDEGVLTGLNANAAEGVRWVPGIKHPTFDWDSKNIPANYSKVDEAIAKAEALNKDNYKDFTAVEAAVNAVVRDKNITEQSEVDAMAKAIEDAIAALQYKDADYTKVDAAIAKANALKKDDYKDFSGVETAVKAVVRDKNITEQSEVDAMAKAIEDAIAALQYKDADYTKVDAAIAKANALKKDDYKDFSGVETAVKAVVRGKNITEQSEVDKMAKAIEDAIAALEKKPASTKPGTSDKSPQTGDTSNLALWIALLFISGGAAIGTTVVSRKKKYNR
;
A
#
# COMPACT_ATOMS: atom_id res chain seq x y z
N MET A 1 -41.87 31.65 35.74
CA MET A 1 -43.33 31.62 36.07
C MET A 1 -43.42 31.64 37.57
N ASP A 2 -44.11 32.62 38.11
CA ASP A 2 -44.36 32.67 39.59
C ASP A 2 -45.64 31.88 39.83
N CYS A 3 -45.51 30.73 40.42
CA CYS A 3 -46.61 29.84 40.68
C CYS A 3 -46.71 29.56 42.21
N TRP A 4 -47.85 29.76 42.75
CA TRP A 4 -48.14 29.49 44.20
C TRP A 4 -48.60 28.06 44.43
N ASP A 5 -48.72 27.25 43.38
CA ASP A 5 -49.14 25.87 43.38
C ASP A 5 -48.09 24.95 42.73
N SER A 6 -48.34 23.73 42.51
CA SER A 6 -47.43 22.71 42.01
C SER A 6 -47.19 22.83 40.53
N LEU A 7 -45.96 22.55 40.08
CA LEU A 7 -45.57 22.50 38.70
C LEU A 7 -45.18 21.08 38.28
N GLY A 8 -45.74 20.61 37.18
CA GLY A 8 -45.37 19.35 36.57
C GLY A 8 -45.22 19.47 35.06
N GLY A 9 -44.29 18.71 34.50
CA GLY A 9 -44.04 18.69 33.04
C GLY A 9 -45.26 18.21 32.23
N ILE A 10 -46.04 17.30 32.81
CA ILE A 10 -47.27 16.73 32.21
C ILE A 10 -48.51 17.18 32.96
N VAL A 11 -48.51 17.07 34.28
CA VAL A 11 -49.65 17.42 35.15
C VAL A 11 -49.20 18.34 36.28
N GLY A 12 -49.83 19.47 36.45
CA GLY A 12 -49.52 20.40 37.56
C GLY A 12 -49.80 19.77 38.92
N ALA A 13 -51.05 19.47 39.20
CA ALA A 13 -51.46 18.86 40.46
C ALA A 13 -52.74 18.01 40.33
N SER A 14 -52.88 17.03 41.26
CA SER A 14 -54.08 16.27 41.50
C SER A 14 -54.33 16.16 43.03
N TYR A 15 -55.36 16.80 43.53
CA TYR A 15 -55.61 16.90 44.96
C TYR A 15 -56.65 15.87 45.48
N THR A 16 -57.48 15.34 44.57
CA THR A 16 -58.53 14.40 44.93
C THR A 16 -58.77 13.37 43.84
N GLY A 17 -59.13 12.17 44.23
CA GLY A 17 -59.48 11.07 43.35
C GLY A 17 -58.31 10.13 43.07
N GLN A 18 -58.61 9.10 42.25
CA GLN A 18 -57.57 8.18 41.79
C GLN A 18 -57.25 8.50 40.33
N VAL A 19 -56.02 8.86 40.09
CA VAL A 19 -55.49 9.22 38.75
C VAL A 19 -54.35 8.28 38.41
N THR A 20 -54.36 7.76 37.17
CA THR A 20 -53.22 7.03 36.63
C THR A 20 -52.61 7.89 35.49
N ILE A 21 -51.34 8.14 35.59
CA ILE A 21 -50.53 8.75 34.52
C ILE A 21 -49.69 7.64 33.95
N SER A 22 -49.91 7.31 32.67
CA SER A 22 -49.15 6.21 32.03
C SER A 22 -48.60 6.60 30.68
N ASP A 23 -47.55 5.93 30.32
CA ASP A 23 -46.96 6.02 28.99
C ASP A 23 -46.66 7.47 28.55
N CYS A 24 -45.97 8.19 29.42
CA CYS A 24 -45.64 9.59 29.21
C CYS A 24 -44.13 9.81 29.33
N TRP A 25 -43.60 10.73 28.53
CA TRP A 25 -42.25 11.18 28.76
C TRP A 25 -42.15 12.70 28.78
N PHE A 26 -41.21 13.20 29.54
CA PHE A 26 -40.87 14.60 29.66
C PHE A 26 -39.38 14.80 29.34
N GLY A 27 -39.09 15.52 28.26
CA GLY A 27 -37.74 15.88 27.82
C GLY A 27 -37.50 17.39 27.78
N GLY A 28 -38.45 18.17 28.29
CA GLY A 28 -38.34 19.63 28.35
C GLY A 28 -37.55 20.09 29.59
N GLU A 29 -37.46 21.41 29.73
CA GLU A 29 -36.85 22.09 30.87
C GLU A 29 -37.94 22.79 31.68
N ILE A 30 -37.89 22.69 33.00
CA ILE A 30 -38.74 23.46 33.91
C ILE A 30 -37.84 24.41 34.68
N VAL A 31 -37.85 25.69 34.32
CA VAL A 31 -37.12 26.76 35.02
C VAL A 31 -38.04 27.49 35.93
N VAL A 32 -37.70 27.55 37.23
CA VAL A 32 -38.50 28.16 38.26
C VAL A 32 -37.68 29.21 38.99
N ASN A 33 -38.14 30.44 39.00
CA ASN A 33 -37.44 31.56 39.63
C ASN A 33 -37.71 31.71 41.13
N SER A 34 -38.90 31.27 41.60
CA SER A 34 -39.28 31.32 43.00
C SER A 34 -40.54 30.46 43.21
N ILE A 35 -40.46 29.41 43.99
CA ILE A 35 -41.61 28.58 44.34
C ILE A 35 -41.37 27.83 45.66
N GLN A 36 -42.43 27.73 46.49
CA GLN A 36 -42.41 26.89 47.68
C GLN A 36 -43.21 25.59 47.50
N ALA A 37 -43.82 25.39 46.34
CA ALA A 37 -44.63 24.23 46.02
C ALA A 37 -43.80 23.16 45.28
N PRO A 38 -44.24 21.90 45.28
CA PRO A 38 -43.54 20.80 44.58
C PRO A 38 -43.41 21.00 43.07
N VAL A 39 -42.27 20.65 42.55
CA VAL A 39 -41.94 20.63 41.12
C VAL A 39 -41.56 19.21 40.72
N GLY A 40 -42.14 18.69 39.65
CA GLY A 40 -41.82 17.36 39.14
C GLY A 40 -41.83 17.27 37.64
N GLY A 41 -41.00 16.37 37.08
CA GLY A 41 -40.91 16.17 35.63
C GLY A 41 -42.21 15.61 35.02
N ILE A 42 -42.97 14.79 35.77
CA ILE A 42 -44.26 14.27 35.32
C ILE A 42 -45.37 15.03 36.02
N ILE A 43 -45.40 15.06 37.34
CA ILE A 43 -46.43 15.73 38.12
C ILE A 43 -45.85 16.56 39.26
N GLY A 44 -46.35 17.77 39.47
CA GLY A 44 -45.93 18.62 40.60
C GLY A 44 -46.40 18.04 41.91
N TYR A 45 -47.70 17.89 42.13
CA TYR A 45 -48.30 17.31 43.32
C TYR A 45 -49.36 16.27 42.98
N GLY A 46 -49.30 15.10 43.60
CA GLY A 46 -50.29 14.03 43.39
C GLY A 46 -50.75 13.37 44.68
N LYS A 47 -52.04 13.39 44.95
CA LYS A 47 -52.66 12.57 46.01
C LYS A 47 -53.51 11.49 45.38
N GLY A 48 -53.17 10.22 45.66
CA GLY A 48 -53.87 9.07 45.08
C GLY A 48 -53.49 8.89 43.56
N VAL A 49 -52.30 9.32 43.14
CA VAL A 49 -51.82 9.20 41.76
C VAL A 49 -50.89 8.01 41.61
N SER A 50 -51.14 7.19 40.58
CA SER A 50 -50.22 6.14 40.13
C SER A 50 -49.55 6.58 38.84
N MET A 51 -48.22 6.38 38.74
CA MET A 51 -47.46 6.58 37.53
C MET A 51 -46.97 5.24 37.00
N VAL A 52 -47.14 5.00 35.69
CA VAL A 52 -46.74 3.74 35.06
C VAL A 52 -46.06 4.04 33.72
N ASN A 53 -44.93 3.42 33.47
CA ASN A 53 -44.19 3.56 32.22
C ASN A 53 -43.91 5.02 31.85
N CYS A 54 -43.45 5.80 32.81
CA CYS A 54 -43.15 7.21 32.61
C CYS A 54 -41.63 7.43 32.57
N LEU A 55 -41.21 8.34 31.72
CA LEU A 55 -39.82 8.67 31.52
C LEU A 55 -39.57 10.18 31.70
N VAL A 56 -38.61 10.53 32.53
CA VAL A 56 -38.09 11.89 32.62
C VAL A 56 -36.69 11.93 32.00
N ALA A 57 -36.60 12.41 30.79
CA ALA A 57 -35.38 12.40 29.99
C ALA A 57 -34.74 13.79 29.89
N THR A 58 -34.82 14.58 30.94
CA THR A 58 -34.18 15.91 31.00
C THR A 58 -33.10 15.96 32.06
N LYS A 59 -32.19 16.90 31.94
CA LYS A 59 -31.15 17.15 32.95
C LYS A 59 -31.49 18.31 33.89
N GLU A 60 -32.59 19.02 33.65
CA GLU A 60 -32.88 20.22 34.40
C GLU A 60 -34.38 20.39 34.68
N ILE A 61 -34.74 20.34 35.96
CA ILE A 61 -36.09 20.56 36.49
C ILE A 61 -35.97 21.48 37.68
N GLY A 62 -36.68 22.63 37.68
CA GLY A 62 -36.69 23.57 38.76
C GLY A 62 -35.43 24.43 38.87
N ASN A 63 -35.08 24.81 40.09
CA ASN A 63 -33.91 25.61 40.45
C ASN A 63 -32.92 24.83 41.27
N ASP A 64 -31.64 25.10 41.09
CA ASP A 64 -30.59 24.51 41.91
C ASP A 64 -30.83 24.72 43.40
N GLY A 65 -30.89 23.60 44.17
CA GLY A 65 -30.98 23.61 45.64
C GLY A 65 -32.37 23.74 46.24
N TRP A 66 -33.43 23.55 45.49
CA TRP A 66 -34.78 23.57 46.03
C TRP A 66 -35.22 22.21 46.60
N GLU A 67 -35.54 22.18 47.88
CA GLU A 67 -35.92 20.96 48.62
C GLU A 67 -37.16 20.26 48.07
N ASN A 68 -38.01 20.94 47.30
CA ASN A 68 -39.29 20.44 46.76
C ASN A 68 -39.23 20.11 45.25
N THR A 69 -38.05 19.81 44.70
CA THR A 69 -37.88 19.40 43.30
C THR A 69 -37.68 17.89 43.20
N TYR A 70 -38.45 17.23 42.35
CA TYR A 70 -38.49 15.77 42.18
C TYR A 70 -38.41 15.37 40.73
N TRP A 71 -37.73 14.28 40.44
CA TRP A 71 -37.65 13.79 39.04
C TRP A 71 -39.02 13.44 38.48
N LEU A 72 -39.80 12.58 39.17
CA LEU A 72 -41.14 12.23 38.72
C LEU A 72 -42.18 13.21 39.27
N GLY A 73 -42.18 13.46 40.57
CA GLY A 73 -43.13 14.35 41.26
C GLY A 73 -43.30 14.04 42.73
N TYR A 74 -43.99 14.94 43.45
CA TYR A 74 -44.38 14.73 44.85
C TYR A 74 -45.70 13.96 44.90
N VAL A 75 -45.68 12.66 45.11
CA VAL A 75 -46.87 11.81 45.12
C VAL A 75 -47.10 11.19 46.49
N VAL A 76 -48.33 11.27 46.98
CA VAL A 76 -48.79 10.74 48.29
C VAL A 76 -49.77 9.61 48.05
N ASP A 77 -49.61 8.51 48.79
CA ASP A 77 -50.50 7.36 48.84
C ASP A 77 -50.61 6.46 47.62
N LYS A 78 -49.66 6.55 46.62
CA LYS A 78 -49.64 5.67 45.43
C LYS A 78 -48.22 5.40 44.91
N ASP A 79 -48.15 4.63 43.86
CA ASP A 79 -46.92 4.04 43.34
C ASP A 79 -46.42 4.65 42.02
N ALA A 80 -45.12 4.59 41.80
CA ALA A 80 -44.52 4.71 40.48
C ALA A 80 -43.96 3.34 40.05
N LYS A 81 -44.35 2.84 38.87
CA LYS A 81 -43.96 1.54 38.37
C LYS A 81 -43.40 1.67 36.94
N ASN A 82 -42.25 1.05 36.69
CA ASN A 82 -41.57 1.16 35.41
C ASN A 82 -41.36 2.62 34.98
N CYS A 83 -41.04 3.48 35.95
CA CYS A 83 -40.75 4.89 35.70
C CYS A 83 -39.25 5.11 35.84
N PHE A 84 -38.67 5.94 34.96
CA PHE A 84 -37.23 6.12 34.85
C PHE A 84 -36.87 7.60 34.83
N TRP A 85 -35.71 7.94 35.41
CA TRP A 85 -35.14 9.29 35.45
C TRP A 85 -33.62 9.25 35.49
N PRO A 86 -32.90 10.38 35.22
CA PRO A 86 -31.46 10.41 35.28
C PRO A 86 -30.92 10.08 36.67
N ASN A 87 -29.87 9.28 36.77
CA ASN A 87 -29.14 9.05 37.99
C ASN A 87 -28.25 10.26 38.35
N ASP A 88 -28.89 11.35 38.71
CA ASP A 88 -28.25 12.59 39.12
C ASP A 88 -28.78 13.00 40.50
N ALA A 89 -27.86 13.12 41.46
CA ALA A 89 -28.19 13.46 42.84
C ALA A 89 -28.61 14.94 43.04
N LYS A 90 -28.63 15.73 41.95
CA LYS A 90 -28.95 17.17 41.98
C LYS A 90 -30.35 17.45 42.52
N TYR A 91 -31.31 16.54 42.32
CA TYR A 91 -32.68 16.69 42.79
C TYR A 91 -33.14 15.53 43.68
N ASN A 92 -34.17 15.74 44.45
CA ASN A 92 -34.78 14.66 45.24
C ASN A 92 -35.29 13.58 44.29
N SER A 93 -34.85 12.38 44.51
CA SER A 93 -34.91 11.29 43.54
C SER A 93 -36.30 10.72 43.34
N ASN A 94 -37.40 11.20 43.95
CA ASN A 94 -38.56 10.31 43.93
C ASN A 94 -39.88 11.00 44.12
N VAL A 95 -40.81 10.19 43.99
CA VAL A 95 -42.09 10.25 44.69
C VAL A 95 -41.81 10.49 46.17
N ALA A 96 -42.07 11.71 46.65
CA ALA A 96 -41.86 12.03 48.05
C ALA A 96 -42.77 11.18 48.91
N ASN A 97 -42.24 10.73 50.02
CA ASN A 97 -42.93 9.91 50.99
C ASN A 97 -43.60 8.63 50.46
N ALA A 98 -42.76 7.72 50.00
CA ALA A 98 -43.11 6.30 50.12
C ALA A 98 -43.23 5.93 51.58
N GLN A 99 -44.27 6.40 52.29
CA GLN A 99 -44.52 6.01 53.64
C GLN A 99 -44.91 4.54 53.79
N SER A 100 -44.89 3.77 52.71
CA SER A 100 -45.30 2.35 52.78
C SER A 100 -44.70 1.51 51.65
N GLY A 101 -43.37 1.49 51.51
CA GLY A 101 -42.69 0.44 50.73
C GLY A 101 -42.95 0.41 49.22
N ASN A 102 -43.42 1.48 48.64
CA ASN A 102 -43.74 1.57 47.22
C ASN A 102 -42.50 1.93 46.43
N SER A 103 -42.23 1.19 45.38
CA SER A 103 -41.07 1.43 44.49
C SER A 103 -41.26 2.74 43.76
N ALA A 104 -40.29 3.63 43.91
CA ALA A 104 -40.32 4.96 43.32
C ALA A 104 -39.83 5.02 41.86
N GLY A 105 -39.85 3.91 41.18
CA GLY A 105 -39.21 3.78 39.84
C GLY A 105 -37.70 3.62 39.94
N THR A 106 -36.96 3.92 38.87
CA THR A 106 -35.55 3.59 38.74
C THR A 106 -34.74 4.78 38.18
N ALA A 107 -33.70 5.17 38.92
CA ALA A 107 -32.68 6.06 38.39
C ALA A 107 -31.76 5.32 37.42
N VAL A 108 -31.41 5.92 36.28
CA VAL A 108 -30.58 5.32 35.26
C VAL A 108 -29.45 6.26 34.80
N ASP A 109 -28.29 5.68 34.54
CA ASP A 109 -27.14 6.40 34.01
C ASP A 109 -27.25 6.61 32.49
N ASP A 110 -27.85 5.63 31.81
CA ASP A 110 -28.08 5.64 30.37
C ASP A 110 -29.53 5.22 30.06
N PHE A 111 -30.28 6.09 29.42
CA PHE A 111 -31.63 5.79 28.93
C PHE A 111 -31.66 4.80 27.76
N MET A 112 -30.53 4.55 27.09
CA MET A 112 -30.44 3.56 26.02
C MET A 112 -30.24 2.14 26.54
N ASP A 113 -30.09 1.94 27.83
CA ASP A 113 -30.05 0.62 28.45
C ASP A 113 -31.29 -0.20 28.07
N GLU A 114 -31.12 -1.45 27.64
CA GLU A 114 -32.19 -2.35 27.23
C GLU A 114 -33.24 -2.57 28.33
N GLY A 115 -32.84 -2.50 29.59
CA GLY A 115 -33.70 -2.61 30.74
C GLY A 115 -34.75 -1.47 30.83
N VAL A 116 -34.39 -0.26 30.39
CA VAL A 116 -35.30 0.90 30.36
C VAL A 116 -36.39 0.65 29.31
N LEU A 117 -36.03 0.31 28.09
CA LEU A 117 -37.00 0.04 27.03
C LEU A 117 -37.91 -1.15 27.38
N THR A 118 -37.34 -2.22 27.90
CA THR A 118 -38.09 -3.40 28.35
C THR A 118 -39.07 -3.05 29.47
N GLY A 119 -38.63 -2.26 30.45
CA GLY A 119 -39.46 -1.80 31.56
C GLY A 119 -40.64 -0.94 31.09
N LEU A 120 -40.40 0.03 30.20
CA LEU A 120 -41.42 0.91 29.61
C LEU A 120 -42.48 0.11 28.83
N ASN A 121 -42.11 -0.96 28.14
CA ASN A 121 -43.03 -1.80 27.38
C ASN A 121 -43.75 -2.86 28.23
N ALA A 122 -43.28 -3.17 29.45
CA ALA A 122 -43.78 -4.30 30.22
C ALA A 122 -45.28 -4.21 30.57
N ASN A 123 -45.85 -3.01 30.68
CA ASN A 123 -47.25 -2.77 30.94
C ASN A 123 -47.79 -1.57 30.15
N ALA A 124 -47.27 -1.36 28.95
CA ALA A 124 -47.73 -0.27 28.08
C ALA A 124 -49.20 -0.43 27.73
N ALA A 125 -49.92 0.68 27.63
CA ALA A 125 -51.34 0.68 27.26
C ALA A 125 -51.52 0.12 25.84
N GLU A 126 -52.73 -0.37 25.56
CA GLU A 126 -53.06 -0.89 24.24
C GLU A 126 -52.82 0.18 23.16
N GLY A 127 -52.08 -0.17 22.11
CA GLY A 127 -51.71 0.74 21.04
C GLY A 127 -50.49 1.65 21.32
N VAL A 128 -49.92 1.56 22.53
CA VAL A 128 -48.68 2.27 22.87
C VAL A 128 -47.49 1.33 22.74
N ARG A 129 -46.48 1.77 22.01
CA ARG A 129 -45.22 1.05 21.88
C ARG A 129 -44.05 1.99 22.05
N TRP A 130 -43.20 1.69 23.00
CA TRP A 130 -41.92 2.34 23.17
C TRP A 130 -40.89 1.69 22.27
N VAL A 131 -40.11 2.50 21.59
CA VAL A 131 -39.02 2.10 20.68
C VAL A 131 -37.72 2.81 21.04
N PRO A 132 -36.57 2.30 20.62
CA PRO A 132 -35.32 3.02 20.78
C PRO A 132 -35.40 4.40 20.09
N GLY A 133 -35.05 5.45 20.85
CA GLY A 133 -34.95 6.81 20.31
C GLY A 133 -33.50 7.23 20.13
N ILE A 134 -33.27 8.51 19.74
CA ILE A 134 -31.90 9.05 19.50
C ILE A 134 -31.13 9.19 20.83
N LYS A 135 -31.82 9.64 21.89
CA LYS A 135 -31.20 9.91 23.20
C LYS A 135 -31.85 9.14 24.37
N HIS A 136 -33.07 8.70 24.17
CA HIS A 136 -33.89 7.98 25.12
C HIS A 136 -34.99 7.23 24.39
N PRO A 137 -35.64 6.20 24.99
CA PRO A 137 -36.80 5.57 24.39
C PRO A 137 -37.89 6.59 24.06
N THR A 138 -38.55 6.40 22.94
CA THR A 138 -39.64 7.23 22.44
C THR A 138 -40.78 6.38 21.91
N PHE A 139 -41.85 6.98 21.44
CA PHE A 139 -42.99 6.24 20.85
C PHE A 139 -42.74 5.93 19.37
N ASP A 140 -43.31 4.84 18.86
CA ASP A 140 -43.13 4.41 17.47
C ASP A 140 -43.74 5.38 16.43
N TRP A 141 -44.60 6.30 16.86
CA TRP A 141 -45.13 7.39 16.03
C TRP A 141 -44.30 8.69 16.11
N ASP A 142 -43.34 8.79 17.02
CA ASP A 142 -42.50 9.97 17.21
C ASP A 142 -41.27 9.95 16.28
N SER A 143 -41.54 10.08 15.01
CA SER A 143 -40.52 9.98 13.94
C SER A 143 -39.33 10.94 14.10
N LYS A 144 -39.48 12.06 14.85
CA LYS A 144 -38.40 13.00 15.08
C LYS A 144 -37.36 12.49 16.10
N ASN A 145 -37.74 11.57 16.93
CA ASN A 145 -36.86 10.96 17.94
C ASN A 145 -36.44 9.52 17.61
N ILE A 146 -37.04 8.92 16.59
CA ILE A 146 -36.59 7.61 16.11
C ILE A 146 -35.33 7.80 15.25
N PRO A 147 -34.20 7.11 15.56
CA PRO A 147 -32.96 7.26 14.82
C PRO A 147 -33.12 6.77 13.36
N ALA A 148 -32.42 7.41 12.47
CA ALA A 148 -32.27 6.91 11.11
C ALA A 148 -31.50 5.58 11.10
N ASN A 149 -31.63 4.82 10.03
CA ASN A 149 -30.87 3.60 9.82
C ASN A 149 -29.52 3.89 9.19
N TYR A 150 -28.45 3.64 9.94
CA TYR A 150 -27.07 3.87 9.53
C TYR A 150 -26.36 2.64 8.93
N SER A 151 -27.06 1.52 8.74
CA SER A 151 -26.43 0.28 8.27
C SER A 151 -25.61 0.47 6.99
N LYS A 152 -26.13 1.25 6.00
CA LYS A 152 -25.41 1.54 4.78
C LYS A 152 -24.15 2.39 5.00
N VAL A 153 -24.23 3.34 5.93
CA VAL A 153 -23.07 4.17 6.32
C VAL A 153 -21.99 3.30 6.97
N ASP A 154 -22.41 2.43 7.89
CA ASP A 154 -21.50 1.52 8.59
C ASP A 154 -20.84 0.54 7.62
N GLU A 155 -21.59 0.01 6.65
CA GLU A 155 -21.05 -0.82 5.57
C GLU A 155 -20.07 -0.05 4.67
N ALA A 156 -20.37 1.20 4.32
CA ALA A 156 -19.50 2.03 3.51
C ALA A 156 -18.20 2.39 4.26
N ILE A 157 -18.29 2.71 5.56
CA ILE A 157 -17.13 2.95 6.43
C ILE A 157 -16.27 1.68 6.52
N ALA A 158 -16.88 0.52 6.77
CA ALA A 158 -16.16 -0.75 6.85
C ALA A 158 -15.43 -1.08 5.52
N LYS A 159 -16.06 -0.79 4.36
CA LYS A 159 -15.39 -0.91 3.05
C LYS A 159 -14.20 0.03 2.96
N ALA A 160 -14.32 1.29 3.40
CA ALA A 160 -13.23 2.27 3.38
C ALA A 160 -12.06 1.84 4.28
N GLU A 161 -12.35 1.34 5.49
CA GLU A 161 -11.37 0.88 6.45
C GLU A 161 -10.62 -0.39 6.01
N ALA A 162 -11.27 -1.24 5.21
CA ALA A 162 -10.65 -2.43 4.65
C ALA A 162 -9.64 -2.12 3.54
N LEU A 163 -9.62 -0.90 2.99
CA LEU A 163 -8.69 -0.51 1.95
C LEU A 163 -7.32 -0.15 2.53
N ASN A 164 -6.27 -0.65 1.89
CA ASN A 164 -4.92 -0.18 2.20
C ASN A 164 -4.67 1.17 1.51
N LYS A 165 -4.76 2.25 2.26
CA LYS A 165 -4.59 3.62 1.76
C LYS A 165 -3.24 3.88 1.09
N ASP A 166 -2.20 3.13 1.45
CA ASP A 166 -0.87 3.27 0.85
C ASP A 166 -0.83 2.86 -0.62
N ASN A 167 -1.83 2.11 -1.08
CA ASN A 167 -1.93 1.69 -2.48
C ASN A 167 -2.48 2.77 -3.41
N TYR A 168 -3.04 3.87 -2.88
CA TYR A 168 -3.73 4.88 -3.67
C TYR A 168 -2.94 6.18 -3.78
N LYS A 169 -3.13 6.90 -4.90
CA LYS A 169 -2.48 8.20 -5.17
C LYS A 169 -2.93 9.27 -4.18
N ASP A 170 -4.24 9.28 -3.88
CA ASP A 170 -4.86 10.18 -2.91
C ASP A 170 -6.02 9.45 -2.23
N PHE A 171 -6.08 9.49 -0.91
CA PHE A 171 -7.13 8.89 -0.08
C PHE A 171 -7.93 9.93 0.70
N THR A 172 -7.59 11.22 0.57
CA THR A 172 -8.14 12.32 1.39
C THR A 172 -9.64 12.49 1.22
N ALA A 173 -10.19 12.27 0.02
CA ALA A 173 -11.63 12.35 -0.24
C ALA A 173 -12.42 11.30 0.55
N VAL A 174 -11.89 10.08 0.67
CA VAL A 174 -12.51 9.01 1.48
C VAL A 174 -12.48 9.36 2.96
N GLU A 175 -11.32 9.81 3.47
CA GLU A 175 -11.18 10.23 4.87
C GLU A 175 -12.12 11.41 5.18
N ALA A 176 -12.25 12.37 4.29
CA ALA A 176 -13.17 13.51 4.44
C ALA A 176 -14.63 13.07 4.47
N ALA A 177 -15.05 12.16 3.60
CA ALA A 177 -16.41 11.64 3.54
C ALA A 177 -16.77 10.84 4.82
N VAL A 178 -15.85 10.02 5.32
CA VAL A 178 -16.03 9.28 6.58
C VAL A 178 -16.13 10.22 7.77
N ASN A 179 -15.26 11.22 7.85
CA ASN A 179 -15.27 12.20 8.95
C ASN A 179 -16.49 13.14 8.92
N ALA A 180 -17.15 13.28 7.77
CA ALA A 180 -18.35 14.10 7.63
C ALA A 180 -19.63 13.39 8.10
N VAL A 181 -19.56 12.14 8.54
CA VAL A 181 -20.72 11.38 9.00
C VAL A 181 -21.25 11.96 10.33
N VAL A 182 -22.51 12.32 10.32
CA VAL A 182 -23.25 12.82 11.49
C VAL A 182 -24.22 11.71 11.94
N ARG A 183 -24.25 11.38 13.23
CA ARG A 183 -25.00 10.21 13.76
C ARG A 183 -26.21 10.56 14.63
N ASP A 184 -26.71 11.78 14.58
CA ASP A 184 -27.86 12.25 15.36
C ASP A 184 -29.13 12.48 14.51
N LYS A 185 -29.16 11.96 13.29
CA LYS A 185 -30.28 12.07 12.38
C LYS A 185 -31.42 11.14 12.77
N ASN A 186 -32.64 11.63 12.60
CA ASN A 186 -33.84 10.85 12.80
C ASN A 186 -34.35 10.22 11.47
N ILE A 187 -35.35 9.34 11.58
CA ILE A 187 -35.83 8.56 10.42
C ILE A 187 -36.44 9.44 9.30
N THR A 188 -36.89 10.66 9.61
CA THR A 188 -37.39 11.59 8.58
C THR A 188 -36.25 12.20 7.74
N GLU A 189 -35.01 12.08 8.24
CA GLU A 189 -33.79 12.52 7.57
C GLU A 189 -33.02 11.35 6.94
N GLN A 190 -33.65 10.17 6.77
CA GLN A 190 -33.00 8.98 6.23
C GLN A 190 -32.31 9.23 4.88
N SER A 191 -32.88 10.11 4.04
CA SER A 191 -32.27 10.45 2.75
C SER A 191 -30.92 11.16 2.89
N GLU A 192 -30.70 11.92 3.97
CA GLU A 192 -29.40 12.54 4.26
C GLU A 192 -28.38 11.49 4.71
N VAL A 193 -28.82 10.52 5.53
CA VAL A 193 -27.98 9.39 5.94
C VAL A 193 -27.59 8.52 4.75
N ASP A 194 -28.54 8.23 3.85
CA ASP A 194 -28.26 7.49 2.61
C ASP A 194 -27.28 8.29 1.71
N ALA A 195 -27.36 9.62 1.69
CA ALA A 195 -26.43 10.47 0.96
C ALA A 195 -25.00 10.42 1.56
N MET A 196 -24.86 10.33 2.89
CA MET A 196 -23.55 10.14 3.54
C MET A 196 -22.91 8.81 3.12
N ALA A 197 -23.68 7.72 3.13
CA ALA A 197 -23.21 6.41 2.65
C ALA A 197 -22.74 6.49 1.21
N LYS A 198 -23.57 7.11 0.35
CA LYS A 198 -23.24 7.29 -1.07
C LYS A 198 -21.98 8.15 -1.26
N ALA A 199 -21.78 9.20 -0.47
CA ALA A 199 -20.58 10.04 -0.57
C ALA A 199 -19.31 9.26 -0.28
N ILE A 200 -19.33 8.34 0.71
CA ILE A 200 -18.21 7.46 1.00
C ILE A 200 -17.99 6.48 -0.17
N GLU A 201 -19.05 5.87 -0.69
CA GLU A 201 -18.95 4.93 -1.82
C GLU A 201 -18.44 5.60 -3.09
N ASP A 202 -18.93 6.81 -3.40
CA ASP A 202 -18.45 7.60 -4.55
C ASP A 202 -16.97 7.97 -4.39
N ALA A 203 -16.54 8.35 -3.18
CA ALA A 203 -15.14 8.63 -2.90
C ALA A 203 -14.25 7.39 -3.06
N ILE A 204 -14.71 6.23 -2.61
CA ILE A 204 -14.02 4.94 -2.82
C ILE A 204 -13.92 4.62 -4.32
N ALA A 205 -15.01 4.78 -5.05
CA ALA A 205 -15.05 4.51 -6.49
C ALA A 205 -14.14 5.42 -7.32
N ALA A 206 -13.86 6.62 -6.83
CA ALA A 206 -12.96 7.60 -7.47
C ALA A 206 -11.48 7.32 -7.20
N LEU A 207 -11.14 6.39 -6.31
CA LEU A 207 -9.75 6.08 -5.95
C LEU A 207 -8.96 5.59 -7.16
N GLN A 208 -7.74 6.08 -7.26
CA GLN A 208 -6.77 5.64 -8.26
C GLN A 208 -5.57 5.01 -7.58
N TYR A 209 -5.20 3.81 -8.01
CA TYR A 209 -4.01 3.14 -7.53
C TYR A 209 -2.75 3.92 -7.92
N LYS A 210 -1.74 3.85 -7.08
CA LYS A 210 -0.37 4.23 -7.44
C LYS A 210 0.14 3.33 -8.54
N ASP A 211 1.02 3.87 -9.37
CA ASP A 211 1.69 3.08 -10.37
C ASP A 211 2.64 2.08 -9.70
N ALA A 212 2.88 0.93 -10.32
CA ALA A 212 3.86 -0.03 -9.83
C ALA A 212 5.28 0.54 -9.91
N ASP A 213 6.18 0.05 -9.08
CA ASP A 213 7.60 0.40 -9.11
C ASP A 213 8.35 -0.44 -10.15
N TYR A 214 8.82 0.24 -11.21
CA TYR A 214 9.58 -0.35 -12.31
C TYR A 214 11.09 -0.28 -12.13
N THR A 215 11.59 0.16 -10.99
CA THR A 215 13.04 0.36 -10.75
C THR A 215 13.86 -0.90 -11.07
N LYS A 216 13.37 -2.08 -10.69
CA LYS A 216 14.02 -3.36 -10.97
C LYS A 216 14.02 -3.70 -12.47
N VAL A 217 12.90 -3.43 -13.14
CA VAL A 217 12.77 -3.65 -14.59
C VAL A 217 13.75 -2.75 -15.35
N ASP A 218 13.80 -1.47 -14.98
CA ASP A 218 14.69 -0.50 -15.61
C ASP A 218 16.17 -0.86 -15.39
N ALA A 219 16.50 -1.34 -14.19
CA ALA A 219 17.84 -1.84 -13.89
C ALA A 219 18.18 -3.10 -14.71
N ALA A 220 17.25 -4.03 -14.87
CA ALA A 220 17.45 -5.23 -15.69
C ALA A 220 17.60 -4.89 -17.17
N ILE A 221 16.79 -3.97 -17.69
CA ILE A 221 16.90 -3.46 -19.06
C ILE A 221 18.25 -2.76 -19.26
N ALA A 222 18.69 -1.95 -18.30
CA ALA A 222 19.99 -1.28 -18.38
C ALA A 222 21.15 -2.29 -18.43
N LYS A 223 21.09 -3.36 -17.62
CA LYS A 223 22.05 -4.47 -17.69
C LYS A 223 22.04 -5.14 -19.07
N ALA A 224 20.85 -5.45 -19.61
CA ALA A 224 20.71 -6.04 -20.94
C ALA A 224 21.31 -5.16 -22.03
N ASN A 225 21.04 -3.85 -21.99
CA ASN A 225 21.55 -2.88 -22.96
C ASN A 225 23.06 -2.64 -22.88
N ALA A 226 23.68 -2.92 -21.73
CA ALA A 226 25.13 -2.82 -21.56
C ALA A 226 25.90 -4.00 -22.18
N LEU A 227 25.23 -5.10 -22.51
CA LEU A 227 25.81 -6.27 -23.09
C LEU A 227 26.09 -6.07 -24.61
N LYS A 228 27.20 -6.57 -25.07
CA LYS A 228 27.50 -6.61 -26.49
C LYS A 228 26.86 -7.83 -27.13
N LYS A 229 25.73 -7.63 -27.80
CA LYS A 229 24.96 -8.70 -28.43
C LYS A 229 25.81 -9.65 -29.30
N ASP A 230 26.80 -9.09 -30.02
CA ASP A 230 27.65 -9.84 -30.92
C ASP A 230 28.60 -10.83 -30.26
N ASP A 231 28.79 -10.70 -28.94
CA ASP A 231 29.64 -11.60 -28.15
C ASP A 231 28.94 -12.92 -27.80
N TYR A 232 27.61 -13.02 -27.99
CA TYR A 232 26.80 -14.16 -27.55
C TYR A 232 26.32 -15.02 -28.73
N LYS A 233 26.14 -16.32 -28.49
CA LYS A 233 25.67 -17.30 -29.49
C LYS A 233 24.20 -17.00 -29.87
N ASP A 234 23.38 -16.67 -28.91
CA ASP A 234 21.99 -16.27 -29.10
C ASP A 234 21.60 -15.20 -28.05
N PHE A 235 21.09 -14.09 -28.51
CA PHE A 235 20.64 -12.97 -27.66
C PHE A 235 19.12 -12.78 -27.73
N SER A 236 18.40 -13.59 -28.50
CA SER A 236 16.97 -13.44 -28.79
C SER A 236 16.10 -13.54 -27.55
N GLY A 237 16.48 -14.38 -26.57
CA GLY A 237 15.78 -14.52 -25.30
C GLY A 237 15.73 -13.22 -24.50
N VAL A 238 16.85 -12.48 -24.45
CA VAL A 238 16.95 -11.18 -23.78
C VAL A 238 16.10 -10.14 -24.51
N GLU A 239 16.17 -10.08 -25.83
CA GLU A 239 15.36 -9.16 -26.63
C GLU A 239 13.86 -9.42 -26.41
N THR A 240 13.46 -10.68 -26.37
CA THR A 240 12.07 -11.09 -26.14
C THR A 240 11.60 -10.68 -24.75
N ALA A 241 12.39 -10.93 -23.71
CA ALA A 241 12.05 -10.56 -22.35
C ALA A 241 11.93 -9.04 -22.18
N VAL A 242 12.85 -8.27 -22.74
CA VAL A 242 12.80 -6.80 -22.74
C VAL A 242 11.56 -6.29 -23.47
N LYS A 243 11.23 -6.87 -24.61
CA LYS A 243 10.07 -6.48 -25.42
C LYS A 243 8.71 -6.83 -24.77
N ALA A 244 8.70 -7.84 -23.90
CA ALA A 244 7.51 -8.27 -23.17
C ALA A 244 7.17 -7.38 -21.99
N VAL A 245 7.97 -6.35 -21.68
CA VAL A 245 7.69 -5.44 -20.56
C VAL A 245 6.47 -4.59 -20.85
N VAL A 246 5.50 -4.66 -19.95
CA VAL A 246 4.26 -3.87 -19.94
C VAL A 246 4.37 -2.81 -18.84
N ARG A 247 4.03 -1.54 -19.14
CA ARG A 247 4.30 -0.40 -18.24
C ARG A 247 3.05 0.31 -17.70
N ASP A 248 1.89 -0.32 -17.76
CA ASP A 248 0.61 0.22 -17.28
C ASP A 248 0.09 -0.48 -16.02
N LYS A 249 0.96 -1.20 -15.31
CA LYS A 249 0.64 -1.89 -14.07
C LYS A 249 0.59 -0.93 -12.88
N ASN A 250 -0.34 -1.20 -11.98
CA ASN A 250 -0.45 -0.47 -10.72
C ASN A 250 0.22 -1.25 -9.57
N ILE A 251 0.29 -0.62 -8.39
CA ILE A 251 0.97 -1.17 -7.20
C ILE A 251 0.43 -2.54 -6.75
N THR A 252 -0.86 -2.85 -7.01
CA THR A 252 -1.42 -4.17 -6.64
C THR A 252 -0.92 -5.28 -7.53
N GLU A 253 -0.33 -4.95 -8.69
CA GLU A 253 0.26 -5.84 -9.66
C GLU A 253 1.80 -5.85 -9.61
N GLN A 254 2.39 -5.34 -8.50
CA GLN A 254 3.85 -5.25 -8.34
C GLN A 254 4.56 -6.58 -8.54
N SER A 255 3.94 -7.69 -8.15
CA SER A 255 4.51 -9.03 -8.34
C SER A 255 4.71 -9.40 -9.81
N GLU A 256 3.82 -8.93 -10.69
CA GLU A 256 3.95 -9.13 -12.13
C GLU A 256 5.09 -8.30 -12.70
N VAL A 257 5.25 -7.06 -12.21
CA VAL A 257 6.38 -6.19 -12.58
C VAL A 257 7.71 -6.80 -12.13
N ASP A 258 7.78 -7.31 -10.91
CA ASP A 258 8.97 -8.02 -10.41
C ASP A 258 9.28 -9.28 -11.23
N ALA A 259 8.25 -9.99 -11.69
CA ALA A 259 8.42 -11.14 -12.58
C ALA A 259 8.99 -10.75 -13.96
N MET A 260 8.62 -9.59 -14.52
CA MET A 260 9.21 -9.07 -15.75
C MET A 260 10.71 -8.78 -15.57
N ALA A 261 11.09 -8.14 -14.46
CA ALA A 261 12.51 -7.90 -14.15
C ALA A 261 13.28 -9.21 -14.06
N LYS A 262 12.72 -10.18 -13.34
CA LYS A 262 13.31 -11.52 -13.20
C LYS A 262 13.45 -12.24 -14.55
N ALA A 263 12.46 -12.15 -15.43
CA ALA A 263 12.53 -12.77 -16.75
C ALA A 263 13.69 -12.22 -17.59
N ILE A 264 13.95 -10.92 -17.51
CA ILE A 264 15.10 -10.30 -18.18
C ILE A 264 16.40 -10.80 -17.55
N GLU A 265 16.50 -10.84 -16.22
CA GLU A 265 17.70 -11.31 -15.51
C GLU A 265 17.99 -12.80 -15.79
N ASP A 266 16.95 -13.64 -15.80
CA ASP A 266 17.07 -15.06 -16.14
C ASP A 266 17.53 -15.24 -17.60
N ALA A 267 17.00 -14.42 -18.53
CA ALA A 267 17.44 -14.45 -19.93
C ALA A 267 18.90 -14.02 -20.09
N ILE A 268 19.35 -13.00 -19.33
CA ILE A 268 20.75 -12.59 -19.29
C ILE A 268 21.63 -13.71 -18.72
N ALA A 269 21.20 -14.37 -17.65
CA ALA A 269 21.94 -15.44 -17.01
C ALA A 269 22.07 -16.70 -17.91
N ALA A 270 21.13 -16.91 -18.83
CA ALA A 270 21.15 -18.00 -19.80
C ALA A 270 22.07 -17.75 -21.00
N LEU A 271 22.61 -16.56 -21.16
CA LEU A 271 23.48 -16.20 -22.29
C LEU A 271 24.77 -17.04 -22.31
N GLN A 272 25.12 -17.48 -23.49
CA GLN A 272 26.37 -18.18 -23.74
C GLN A 272 27.23 -17.38 -24.70
N TYR A 273 28.48 -17.14 -24.34
CA TYR A 273 29.43 -16.48 -25.20
C TYR A 273 29.72 -17.31 -26.44
N LYS A 274 29.99 -16.66 -27.58
CA LYS A 274 30.59 -17.28 -28.74
C LYS A 274 31.97 -17.80 -28.41
N ASP A 275 32.36 -18.85 -29.08
CA ASP A 275 33.73 -19.37 -28.97
C ASP A 275 34.73 -18.33 -29.57
N ALA A 276 35.93 -18.28 -29.03
CA ALA A 276 36.99 -17.47 -29.59
C ALA A 276 37.40 -17.97 -31.00
N ASP A 277 37.84 -17.07 -31.82
CA ASP A 277 38.38 -17.40 -33.15
C ASP A 277 39.81 -17.92 -33.05
N TYR A 278 40.01 -19.21 -33.33
CA TYR A 278 41.30 -19.88 -33.34
C TYR A 278 41.96 -19.90 -34.72
N THR A 279 41.40 -19.25 -35.74
CA THR A 279 41.91 -19.30 -37.12
C THR A 279 43.40 -18.95 -37.20
N LYS A 280 43.87 -17.93 -36.48
CA LYS A 280 45.29 -17.54 -36.41
C LYS A 280 46.16 -18.58 -35.73
N VAL A 281 45.67 -19.17 -34.64
CA VAL A 281 46.37 -20.27 -33.91
C VAL A 281 46.54 -21.46 -34.84
N ASP A 282 45.47 -21.87 -35.52
CA ASP A 282 45.48 -23.02 -36.44
C ASP A 282 46.42 -22.79 -37.62
N ALA A 283 46.44 -21.56 -38.17
CA ALA A 283 47.36 -21.17 -39.21
C ALA A 283 48.83 -21.20 -38.74
N ALA A 284 49.09 -20.73 -37.48
CA ALA A 284 50.44 -20.75 -36.92
C ALA A 284 50.91 -22.19 -36.64
N ILE A 285 50.02 -23.04 -36.12
CA ILE A 285 50.30 -24.50 -35.91
C ILE A 285 50.57 -25.16 -37.26
N ALA A 286 49.80 -24.86 -38.32
CA ALA A 286 49.99 -25.41 -39.63
C ALA A 286 51.34 -25.00 -40.21
N LYS A 287 51.75 -23.72 -40.02
CA LYS A 287 53.13 -23.25 -40.41
C LYS A 287 54.20 -24.01 -39.64
N ALA A 288 54.04 -24.18 -38.32
CA ALA A 288 55.00 -24.93 -37.48
C ALA A 288 55.13 -26.36 -37.94
N ASN A 289 54.01 -27.07 -38.24
CA ASN A 289 53.98 -28.43 -38.69
C ASN A 289 54.57 -28.64 -40.12
N ALA A 290 54.57 -27.60 -40.95
CA ALA A 290 55.17 -27.66 -42.30
C ALA A 290 56.70 -27.54 -42.27
N LEU A 291 57.29 -27.16 -41.16
CA LEU A 291 58.75 -27.06 -40.99
C LEU A 291 59.37 -28.42 -40.72
N LYS A 292 60.50 -28.70 -41.33
CA LYS A 292 61.29 -29.93 -41.07
C LYS A 292 62.16 -29.64 -39.83
N LYS A 293 61.85 -30.26 -38.74
CA LYS A 293 62.57 -30.12 -37.46
C LYS A 293 64.07 -30.28 -37.54
N ASP A 294 64.51 -31.24 -38.40
CA ASP A 294 65.90 -31.62 -38.57
C ASP A 294 66.73 -30.54 -39.25
N ASP A 295 66.08 -29.57 -39.91
CA ASP A 295 66.73 -28.46 -40.58
C ASP A 295 67.18 -27.33 -39.62
N TYR A 296 66.76 -27.40 -38.34
CA TYR A 296 67.03 -26.32 -37.39
C TYR A 296 67.90 -26.78 -36.20
N LYS A 297 68.64 -25.83 -35.61
CA LYS A 297 69.51 -26.11 -34.47
C LYS A 297 68.74 -26.54 -33.23
N ASP A 298 67.72 -25.81 -32.91
CA ASP A 298 66.80 -26.10 -31.80
C ASP A 298 65.36 -25.81 -32.25
N PHE A 299 64.46 -26.79 -32.09
CA PHE A 299 63.05 -26.68 -32.42
C PHE A 299 62.15 -26.72 -31.17
N SER A 300 62.73 -26.85 -29.97
CA SER A 300 62.01 -27.03 -28.72
C SER A 300 61.10 -25.88 -28.35
N GLY A 301 61.46 -24.64 -28.70
CA GLY A 301 60.65 -23.44 -28.50
C GLY A 301 59.32 -23.47 -29.24
N VAL A 302 59.36 -23.96 -30.51
CA VAL A 302 58.12 -24.14 -31.33
C VAL A 302 57.22 -25.25 -30.74
N GLU A 303 57.82 -26.38 -30.38
CA GLU A 303 57.08 -27.48 -29.75
C GLU A 303 56.40 -27.03 -28.44
N THR A 304 57.12 -26.25 -27.61
CA THR A 304 56.59 -25.71 -26.36
C THR A 304 55.45 -24.74 -26.63
N ALA A 305 55.58 -23.81 -27.56
CA ALA A 305 54.54 -22.85 -27.91
C ALA A 305 53.29 -23.56 -28.47
N VAL A 306 53.46 -24.59 -29.32
CA VAL A 306 52.31 -25.37 -29.85
C VAL A 306 51.62 -26.14 -28.72
N LYS A 307 52.36 -26.76 -27.78
CA LYS A 307 51.82 -27.51 -26.65
C LYS A 307 51.11 -26.59 -25.65
N ALA A 308 51.48 -25.33 -25.54
CA ALA A 308 50.90 -24.32 -24.65
C ALA A 308 49.54 -23.81 -25.13
N VAL A 309 49.05 -24.21 -26.32
CA VAL A 309 47.77 -23.80 -26.83
C VAL A 309 46.62 -24.38 -25.99
N VAL A 310 45.82 -23.51 -25.39
CA VAL A 310 44.60 -23.87 -24.65
C VAL A 310 43.39 -23.61 -25.54
N ARG A 311 42.57 -24.66 -25.76
CA ARG A 311 41.31 -24.59 -26.52
C ARG A 311 40.13 -24.36 -25.61
N GLY A 312 38.99 -23.92 -26.16
CA GLY A 312 37.73 -23.77 -25.40
C GLY A 312 37.54 -22.40 -24.75
N LYS A 313 38.40 -21.42 -25.10
CA LYS A 313 38.20 -20.02 -24.71
C LYS A 313 37.06 -19.39 -25.51
N ASN A 314 36.35 -18.44 -24.85
CA ASN A 314 35.28 -17.70 -25.50
C ASN A 314 35.79 -16.38 -26.08
N ILE A 315 34.90 -15.66 -26.78
CA ILE A 315 35.23 -14.43 -27.52
C ILE A 315 35.79 -13.31 -26.63
N THR A 316 35.40 -13.27 -25.32
CA THR A 316 35.93 -12.25 -24.39
C THR A 316 37.41 -12.49 -24.07
N GLU A 317 37.91 -13.70 -24.32
CA GLU A 317 39.29 -14.12 -24.14
C GLU A 317 40.09 -14.12 -25.47
N GLN A 318 39.53 -13.53 -26.54
CA GLN A 318 40.18 -13.51 -27.88
C GLN A 318 41.62 -13.00 -27.86
N SER A 319 41.88 -12.01 -26.98
CA SER A 319 43.26 -11.46 -26.87
C SER A 319 44.28 -12.50 -26.37
N GLU A 320 43.84 -13.46 -25.56
CA GLU A 320 44.70 -14.55 -25.09
C GLU A 320 44.94 -15.57 -26.20
N VAL A 321 43.90 -15.83 -27.00
CA VAL A 321 44.01 -16.71 -28.19
C VAL A 321 44.95 -16.08 -29.19
N ASP A 322 44.85 -14.79 -29.46
CA ASP A 322 45.78 -14.07 -30.36
C ASP A 322 47.23 -14.09 -29.86
N LYS A 323 47.47 -14.01 -28.52
CA LYS A 323 48.77 -14.18 -27.91
C LYS A 323 49.36 -15.58 -28.13
N MET A 324 48.54 -16.64 -28.07
CA MET A 324 49.02 -18.00 -28.38
C MET A 324 49.47 -18.12 -29.81
N ALA A 325 48.71 -17.57 -30.77
CA ALA A 325 49.11 -17.54 -32.18
C ALA A 325 50.46 -16.83 -32.35
N LYS A 326 50.57 -15.63 -31.72
CA LYS A 326 51.81 -14.86 -31.78
C LYS A 326 52.99 -15.59 -31.15
N ALA A 327 52.80 -16.29 -30.02
CA ALA A 327 53.89 -17.05 -29.40
C ALA A 327 54.43 -18.14 -30.29
N ILE A 328 53.58 -18.82 -31.09
CA ILE A 328 54.02 -19.79 -32.08
C ILE A 328 54.77 -19.11 -33.21
N GLU A 329 54.25 -18.00 -33.72
CA GLU A 329 54.89 -17.24 -34.82
C GLU A 329 56.27 -16.69 -34.38
N ASP A 330 56.36 -16.14 -33.17
CA ASP A 330 57.62 -15.65 -32.59
C ASP A 330 58.64 -16.80 -32.43
N ALA A 331 58.19 -17.97 -31.98
CA ALA A 331 59.04 -19.15 -31.83
C ALA A 331 59.53 -19.66 -33.22
N ILE A 332 58.66 -19.63 -34.24
CA ILE A 332 59.06 -19.95 -35.62
C ILE A 332 60.08 -18.95 -36.13
N ALA A 333 59.88 -17.64 -35.90
CA ALA A 333 60.78 -16.59 -36.33
C ALA A 333 62.18 -16.67 -35.67
N ALA A 334 62.25 -17.19 -34.45
CA ALA A 334 63.48 -17.40 -33.70
C ALA A 334 64.29 -18.62 -34.15
N LEU A 335 63.78 -19.44 -35.07
CA LEU A 335 64.47 -20.64 -35.54
C LEU A 335 65.74 -20.32 -36.32
N GLU A 336 66.87 -20.93 -35.93
CA GLU A 336 68.10 -20.88 -36.63
C GLU A 336 68.31 -22.19 -37.41
N LYS A 337 68.56 -22.07 -38.73
CA LYS A 337 68.91 -23.23 -39.62
C LYS A 337 70.25 -23.83 -39.22
N LYS A 338 70.34 -25.14 -39.30
CA LYS A 338 71.60 -25.83 -39.21
C LYS A 338 72.50 -25.40 -40.44
N PRO A 339 73.81 -25.27 -40.26
CA PRO A 339 74.73 -25.04 -41.42
C PRO A 339 74.56 -26.20 -42.41
N ALA A 340 74.47 -25.84 -43.70
CA ALA A 340 74.43 -26.86 -44.73
C ALA A 340 75.68 -27.73 -44.60
N SER A 341 75.49 -29.06 -44.49
CA SER A 341 76.54 -30.06 -44.47
C SER A 341 77.27 -29.97 -45.82
N THR A 342 78.38 -29.28 -45.86
CA THR A 342 79.27 -29.33 -47.01
C THR A 342 79.90 -30.70 -47.07
N LYS A 343 79.51 -31.54 -48.02
CA LYS A 343 80.29 -32.70 -48.47
C LYS A 343 81.63 -32.23 -48.95
N PRO A 344 82.74 -32.83 -48.57
CA PRO A 344 84.04 -32.50 -49.16
C PRO A 344 84.12 -33.08 -50.57
N GLY A 345 84.13 -32.26 -51.55
CA GLY A 345 84.33 -32.61 -52.98
C GLY A 345 85.21 -31.60 -53.64
N THR A 346 86.48 -32.01 -53.83
CA THR A 346 87.51 -31.62 -54.79
C THR A 346 87.52 -30.22 -55.35
N SER A 347 88.64 -29.58 -55.07
CA SER A 347 89.12 -28.35 -55.68
C SER A 347 88.91 -28.21 -57.20
N ASP A 348 88.40 -27.09 -57.58
CA ASP A 348 89.08 -26.35 -58.68
C ASP A 348 88.77 -24.82 -58.58
N LYS A 349 89.81 -24.09 -58.92
CA LYS A 349 89.92 -22.62 -58.81
C LYS A 349 89.17 -21.93 -59.94
N SER A 350 88.46 -20.88 -59.61
CA SER A 350 88.55 -19.59 -60.36
C SER A 350 87.82 -18.47 -59.61
N PRO A 351 88.32 -17.26 -59.56
CA PRO A 351 87.67 -16.13 -58.84
C PRO A 351 86.66 -15.45 -59.77
N GLN A 352 85.45 -15.25 -59.25
CA GLN A 352 84.51 -14.35 -59.92
C GLN A 352 83.91 -13.39 -58.87
N THR A 353 84.28 -12.14 -59.15
CA THR A 353 83.69 -10.94 -58.54
C THR A 353 82.25 -10.82 -58.95
N GLY A 354 81.42 -10.49 -58.01
CA GLY A 354 79.99 -10.14 -58.28
C GLY A 354 79.13 -10.00 -57.09
N ASP A 355 78.90 -8.82 -56.66
CA ASP A 355 77.73 -8.18 -56.04
C ASP A 355 76.85 -9.01 -55.11
N THR A 356 77.00 -8.78 -53.82
CA THR A 356 76.10 -9.20 -52.83
C THR A 356 75.04 -8.10 -52.51
N SER A 357 74.09 -7.94 -53.42
CA SER A 357 72.88 -7.17 -53.04
C SER A 357 71.97 -8.06 -52.22
N ASN A 358 71.86 -7.70 -50.96
CA ASN A 358 71.05 -8.36 -49.94
C ASN A 358 69.53 -8.13 -50.22
N LEU A 359 69.01 -8.90 -51.19
CA LEU A 359 67.60 -8.83 -51.58
C LEU A 359 66.62 -9.19 -50.40
N ALA A 360 67.12 -9.95 -49.40
CA ALA A 360 66.36 -10.32 -48.21
C ALA A 360 66.09 -9.13 -47.26
N LEU A 361 66.97 -8.10 -47.27
CA LEU A 361 66.78 -6.93 -46.40
C LEU A 361 65.76 -5.95 -46.97
N TRP A 362 65.54 -5.93 -48.28
CA TRP A 362 64.54 -5.05 -48.92
C TRP A 362 63.12 -5.58 -48.78
N ILE A 363 62.92 -6.91 -48.69
CA ILE A 363 61.61 -7.53 -48.47
C ILE A 363 61.15 -7.35 -47.02
N ALA A 364 62.07 -7.32 -46.05
CA ALA A 364 61.73 -7.06 -44.64
C ALA A 364 61.29 -5.61 -44.35
N LEU A 365 61.82 -4.65 -45.13
CA LEU A 365 61.48 -3.22 -44.99
C LEU A 365 60.16 -2.84 -45.66
N LEU A 366 59.62 -3.65 -46.56
CA LEU A 366 58.33 -3.40 -47.22
C LEU A 366 57.13 -3.78 -46.39
N PHE A 367 57.29 -4.62 -45.35
CA PHE A 367 56.21 -5.01 -44.43
C PHE A 367 56.10 -4.14 -43.16
N ILE A 368 57.05 -3.24 -42.89
CA ILE A 368 57.06 -2.35 -41.75
C ILE A 368 56.34 -1.01 -42.01
N SER A 369 56.22 -0.61 -43.34
CA SER A 369 55.59 0.67 -43.69
C SER A 369 54.11 0.64 -44.00
N GLY A 370 53.48 -0.54 -43.99
CA GLY A 370 52.05 -0.71 -44.27
C GLY A 370 51.12 -0.66 -43.07
N GLY A 371 51.65 -0.61 -41.82
CA GLY A 371 50.85 -0.77 -40.59
C GLY A 371 50.50 0.50 -39.80
N ALA A 372 50.86 1.68 -40.28
CA ALA A 372 50.75 2.90 -39.48
C ALA A 372 49.87 4.01 -40.07
N ALA A 373 48.76 3.68 -40.72
CA ALA A 373 47.87 4.70 -41.26
C ALA A 373 46.36 4.36 -41.19
N ILE A 374 45.87 3.80 -40.11
CA ILE A 374 44.42 3.86 -39.79
C ILE A 374 44.27 3.99 -38.29
N GLY A 375 44.30 5.20 -37.77
CA GLY A 375 44.09 5.37 -36.33
C GLY A 375 44.11 6.82 -35.82
N THR A 376 43.64 7.79 -36.59
CA THR A 376 43.34 9.11 -36.04
C THR A 376 42.32 9.82 -36.93
N THR A 377 41.06 9.69 -36.67
CA THR A 377 40.06 10.75 -36.84
C THR A 377 38.73 10.24 -36.30
N VAL A 378 38.40 10.51 -35.06
CA VAL A 378 37.12 11.01 -34.58
C VAL A 378 37.27 11.36 -33.11
N VAL A 379 37.85 12.51 -32.85
CA VAL A 379 37.53 13.28 -31.63
C VAL A 379 37.40 14.71 -32.10
N SER A 380 36.19 15.20 -32.05
CA SER A 380 35.81 16.59 -31.88
C SER A 380 34.53 16.92 -32.64
N ARG A 381 33.41 16.89 -31.96
CA ARG A 381 32.46 18.00 -31.96
C ARG A 381 31.46 17.85 -30.81
N LYS A 382 31.88 18.35 -29.63
CA LYS A 382 30.96 18.95 -28.68
C LYS A 382 30.80 20.41 -29.07
N LYS A 383 29.59 20.90 -29.12
CA LYS A 383 29.06 22.04 -28.37
C LYS A 383 27.92 22.74 -29.08
N LYS A 384 26.95 23.04 -28.24
CA LYS A 384 25.93 24.10 -28.29
C LYS A 384 24.66 23.82 -29.08
N TYR A 385 23.50 23.71 -28.33
CA TYR A 385 22.67 24.91 -28.14
C TYR A 385 21.78 24.71 -26.91
N ASN A 386 21.87 25.68 -25.98
CA ASN A 386 20.85 26.09 -25.02
C ASN A 386 19.67 26.74 -25.77
N ARG A 387 18.48 26.38 -25.42
CA ARG A 387 17.43 27.28 -24.96
C ARG A 387 16.24 26.47 -24.50
#